data_f647aebb93d23d4b85861c0a34b52d89
#
_entry.id   f647aebb93d23d4b85861c0a34b52d89
#
_cell.length_a   1.000
_cell.length_b   1.000
_cell.length_c   1.000
_cell.angle_alpha   90.00
_cell.angle_beta   90.00
_cell.angle_gamma   90.00
#
_symmetry.space_group_name_H-M   'P 1'
#
loop_
_entity.id
_entity.type
_entity.pdbx_description
1 polymer ?
#
loop_
_entity_poly.entity_id
_entity_poly.type
_entity_poly.pdbx_seq_one_letter_code
_entity_poly.pdbx_strand_id
1 'polypeptide(L)'
;MEWDFIPRNRQKNIHIKERFTIMANKVLVETSARHIHLTEDAVKALYGEGAELIVKKMLSQPGQFATANDKITLVGPKGTLAVSVLGPTRKANQVELSYTDARVLGLKNVPVRESGDVENTPGLKMVGPVGEIEIDAGAIIAKRHIHMTPADAEAFGIEDKQIVKVKIESERTTIFDDVVCRVHPNFALAMHIDTDECNAAGAFGEVYGEIIL
;
A
#
# COMPACT_ATOMS: atom_id res chain seq x y z
N MET A 1 -20.28 54.58 -10.50
CA MET A 1 -20.13 53.17 -10.11
C MET A 1 -20.10 52.36 -11.38
N GLU A 2 -18.91 52.13 -11.91
CA GLU A 2 -18.73 51.28 -13.09
C GLU A 2 -18.71 49.81 -12.63
N TRP A 3 -19.60 49.02 -13.18
CA TRP A 3 -19.59 47.56 -13.00
C TRP A 3 -18.75 46.97 -14.12
N ASP A 4 -17.55 46.48 -13.78
CA ASP A 4 -16.70 45.75 -14.71
C ASP A 4 -17.37 44.45 -15.14
N PHE A 5 -17.80 44.43 -16.37
CA PHE A 5 -18.44 43.27 -17.02
C PHE A 5 -17.34 42.28 -17.44
N ILE A 6 -17.11 41.23 -16.66
CA ILE A 6 -16.19 40.17 -17.04
C ILE A 6 -16.80 39.38 -18.21
N PRO A 7 -16.14 39.29 -19.37
CA PRO A 7 -16.70 38.60 -20.54
C PRO A 7 -16.97 37.11 -20.24
N ARG A 8 -18.14 36.60 -20.63
CA ARG A 8 -18.56 35.18 -20.43
C ARG A 8 -17.53 34.14 -20.89
N ASN A 9 -16.70 34.46 -21.88
CA ASN A 9 -15.62 33.59 -22.35
C ASN A 9 -14.45 33.44 -21.35
N ARG A 10 -14.19 34.43 -20.50
CA ARG A 10 -13.15 34.34 -19.45
C ARG A 10 -13.62 33.43 -18.31
N GLN A 11 -14.89 33.47 -17.96
CA GLN A 11 -15.45 32.59 -16.92
C GLN A 11 -15.47 31.12 -17.36
N LYS A 12 -15.78 30.82 -18.65
CA LYS A 12 -15.70 29.44 -19.17
C LYS A 12 -14.27 28.89 -19.15
N ASN A 13 -13.27 29.69 -19.49
CA ASN A 13 -11.87 29.29 -19.49
C ASN A 13 -11.29 29.11 -18.07
N ILE A 14 -11.77 29.86 -17.10
CA ILE A 14 -11.41 29.70 -15.69
C ILE A 14 -12.01 28.38 -15.17
N HIS A 15 -13.29 28.12 -15.40
CA HIS A 15 -13.94 26.87 -14.98
C HIS A 15 -13.37 25.61 -15.67
N ILE A 16 -12.92 25.72 -16.91
CA ILE A 16 -12.26 24.61 -17.62
C ILE A 16 -10.86 24.38 -17.03
N LYS A 17 -10.09 25.43 -16.79
CA LYS A 17 -8.77 25.31 -16.12
C LYS A 17 -8.89 24.76 -14.70
N GLU A 18 -9.85 25.23 -13.91
CA GLU A 18 -10.11 24.71 -12.57
C GLU A 18 -10.54 23.24 -12.60
N ARG A 19 -11.41 22.83 -13.54
CA ARG A 19 -11.77 21.41 -13.70
C ARG A 19 -10.60 20.54 -14.14
N PHE A 20 -9.73 21.02 -15.02
CA PHE A 20 -8.50 20.30 -15.40
C PHE A 20 -7.50 20.24 -14.23
N THR A 21 -7.38 21.30 -13.42
CA THR A 21 -6.54 21.31 -12.22
C THR A 21 -7.08 20.37 -11.14
N ILE A 22 -8.40 20.28 -10.96
CA ILE A 22 -9.05 19.38 -10.00
C ILE A 22 -8.89 17.90 -10.38
N MET A 23 -8.73 17.57 -11.67
CA MET A 23 -8.41 16.20 -12.10
C MET A 23 -6.91 15.89 -12.11
N ALA A 24 -6.06 16.91 -12.09
CA ALA A 24 -4.61 16.76 -12.24
C ALA A 24 -3.91 16.18 -11.00
N ASN A 25 -4.51 16.26 -9.80
CA ASN A 25 -3.88 15.82 -8.55
C ASN A 25 -4.58 14.63 -7.89
N LYS A 26 -5.35 13.83 -8.65
CA LYS A 26 -6.05 12.67 -8.10
C LYS A 26 -5.25 11.38 -8.31
N VAL A 27 -5.20 10.58 -7.25
CA VAL A 27 -4.57 9.26 -7.25
C VAL A 27 -5.57 8.21 -6.76
N LEU A 28 -5.62 7.06 -7.43
CA LEU A 28 -6.40 5.91 -6.95
C LEU A 28 -5.85 5.48 -5.59
N VAL A 29 -6.75 5.25 -4.62
CA VAL A 29 -6.38 4.76 -3.28
C VAL A 29 -6.75 3.29 -3.17
N GLU A 30 -5.75 2.47 -2.93
CA GLU A 30 -5.89 1.03 -2.78
C GLU A 30 -5.59 0.58 -1.35
N THR A 31 -6.42 -0.31 -0.83
CA THR A 31 -6.18 -0.91 0.49
C THR A 31 -5.25 -2.09 0.36
N SER A 32 -4.07 -1.98 0.97
CA SER A 32 -3.14 -3.09 1.17
C SER A 32 -3.47 -3.81 2.48
N ALA A 33 -4.35 -4.80 2.42
CA ALA A 33 -4.66 -5.64 3.57
C ALA A 33 -3.42 -6.48 3.95
N ARG A 34 -3.39 -6.99 5.20
CA ARG A 34 -2.29 -7.84 5.67
C ARG A 34 -1.91 -8.93 4.68
N HIS A 35 -0.64 -9.06 4.43
CA HIS A 35 -0.08 -10.05 3.50
C HIS A 35 1.38 -10.34 3.82
N ILE A 36 1.94 -11.34 3.17
CA ILE A 36 3.34 -11.70 3.30
C ILE A 36 4.03 -11.82 1.94
N HIS A 37 5.30 -11.52 1.94
CA HIS A 37 6.23 -11.86 0.87
C HIS A 37 7.22 -12.90 1.39
N LEU A 38 7.51 -13.91 0.61
CA LEU A 38 8.34 -15.05 0.99
C LEU A 38 9.62 -15.12 0.14
N THR A 39 10.65 -15.67 0.72
CA THR A 39 11.81 -16.19 -0.03
C THR A 39 11.46 -17.52 -0.68
N GLU A 40 12.24 -17.96 -1.65
CA GLU A 40 12.07 -19.30 -2.26
C GLU A 40 12.20 -20.41 -1.23
N ASP A 41 13.12 -20.30 -0.30
CA ASP A 41 13.31 -21.30 0.77
C ASP A 41 12.12 -21.34 1.73
N ALA A 42 11.52 -20.17 2.03
CA ALA A 42 10.31 -20.12 2.84
C ALA A 42 9.11 -20.74 2.12
N VAL A 43 9.00 -20.54 0.80
CA VAL A 43 7.95 -21.21 -0.02
C VAL A 43 8.11 -22.72 0.07
N LYS A 44 9.32 -23.28 -0.12
CA LYS A 44 9.57 -24.71 0.00
C LYS A 44 9.25 -25.26 1.40
N ALA A 45 9.67 -24.52 2.44
CA ALA A 45 9.43 -24.94 3.82
C ALA A 45 7.94 -24.96 4.20
N LEU A 46 7.15 -24.00 3.71
CA LEU A 46 5.75 -23.84 4.06
C LEU A 46 4.82 -24.69 3.18
N TYR A 47 5.15 -24.89 1.89
CA TYR A 47 4.30 -25.55 0.91
C TYR A 47 4.87 -26.89 0.39
N GLY A 48 6.12 -27.22 0.73
CA GLY A 48 6.82 -28.44 0.32
C GLY A 48 7.83 -28.22 -0.81
N GLU A 49 8.71 -29.19 -0.98
CA GLU A 49 9.73 -29.17 -2.04
C GLU A 49 9.07 -29.10 -3.42
N GLY A 50 9.59 -28.24 -4.28
CA GLY A 50 9.07 -28.02 -5.63
C GLY A 50 7.79 -27.16 -5.69
N ALA A 51 7.32 -26.63 -4.56
CA ALA A 51 6.19 -25.71 -4.56
C ALA A 51 6.56 -24.36 -5.19
N GLU A 52 5.62 -23.80 -5.94
CA GLU A 52 5.72 -22.49 -6.57
C GLU A 52 4.55 -21.59 -6.14
N LEU A 53 4.74 -20.27 -6.25
CA LEU A 53 3.66 -19.33 -6.06
C LEU A 53 2.78 -19.27 -7.31
N ILE A 54 1.56 -19.75 -7.19
CA ILE A 54 0.59 -19.86 -8.29
C ILE A 54 -0.17 -18.53 -8.42
N VAL A 55 -0.11 -17.93 -9.61
CA VAL A 55 -0.82 -16.67 -9.88
C VAL A 55 -2.33 -16.89 -9.81
N LYS A 56 -3.01 -16.14 -8.94
CA LYS A 56 -4.47 -16.05 -8.88
C LYS A 56 -4.99 -14.82 -9.61
N LYS A 57 -4.36 -13.67 -9.34
CA LYS A 57 -4.76 -12.36 -9.88
C LYS A 57 -3.56 -11.42 -9.88
N MET A 58 -3.32 -10.76 -11.00
CA MET A 58 -2.36 -9.64 -11.06
C MET A 58 -2.86 -8.48 -10.22
N LEU A 59 -1.95 -7.82 -9.53
CA LEU A 59 -2.21 -6.58 -8.78
C LEU A 59 -2.03 -5.35 -9.67
N SER A 60 -2.40 -4.19 -9.17
CA SER A 60 -2.21 -2.90 -9.85
C SER A 60 -0.74 -2.61 -10.13
N GLN A 61 0.15 -2.99 -9.20
CA GLN A 61 1.58 -2.80 -9.41
C GLN A 61 2.15 -3.87 -10.34
N PRO A 62 2.84 -3.46 -11.43
CA PRO A 62 3.39 -4.39 -12.41
C PRO A 62 4.29 -5.45 -11.81
N GLY A 63 4.10 -6.69 -12.23
CA GLY A 63 4.89 -7.84 -11.78
C GLY A 63 4.49 -8.41 -10.43
N GLN A 64 3.56 -7.77 -9.70
CA GLN A 64 3.02 -8.31 -8.44
C GLN A 64 1.70 -9.05 -8.66
N PHE A 65 1.47 -10.08 -7.88
CA PHE A 65 0.24 -10.88 -7.96
C PHE A 65 -0.17 -11.47 -6.61
N ALA A 66 -1.48 -11.60 -6.41
CA ALA A 66 -2.01 -12.41 -5.34
C ALA A 66 -1.91 -13.89 -5.74
N THR A 67 -1.56 -14.76 -4.79
CA THR A 67 -1.41 -16.19 -5.06
C THR A 67 -2.70 -16.96 -4.86
N ALA A 68 -2.82 -18.12 -5.55
CA ALA A 68 -3.85 -19.10 -5.33
C ALA A 68 -3.47 -20.13 -4.24
N ASN A 69 -2.24 -20.08 -3.74
CA ASN A 69 -1.76 -20.95 -2.67
C ASN A 69 -2.59 -20.75 -1.38
N ASP A 70 -2.65 -21.77 -0.57
CA ASP A 70 -3.30 -21.71 0.72
C ASP A 70 -2.73 -20.58 1.58
N LYS A 71 -3.59 -19.99 2.41
CA LYS A 71 -3.16 -18.96 3.34
C LYS A 71 -2.19 -19.52 4.37
N ILE A 72 -1.23 -18.68 4.73
CA ILE A 72 -0.31 -18.92 5.83
C ILE A 72 -0.94 -18.42 7.13
N THR A 73 -0.77 -19.16 8.21
CA THR A 73 -1.15 -18.74 9.55
C THR A 73 0.06 -18.08 10.23
N LEU A 74 -0.06 -16.80 10.54
CA LEU A 74 0.87 -16.09 11.41
C LEU A 74 0.55 -16.45 12.86
N VAL A 75 1.57 -16.77 13.64
CA VAL A 75 1.45 -17.12 15.07
C VAL A 75 2.26 -16.12 15.87
N GLY A 76 1.56 -15.30 16.64
CA GLY A 76 2.16 -14.35 17.56
C GLY A 76 1.97 -14.76 19.03
N PRO A 77 2.52 -14.00 19.98
CA PRO A 77 2.46 -14.30 21.42
C PRO A 77 1.04 -14.39 22.00
N LYS A 78 0.04 -13.75 21.36
CA LYS A 78 -1.33 -13.67 21.89
C LYS A 78 -2.39 -14.27 21.00
N GLY A 79 -2.09 -14.47 19.72
CA GLY A 79 -3.08 -14.93 18.78
C GLY A 79 -2.50 -15.29 17.42
N THR A 80 -3.40 -15.68 16.53
CA THR A 80 -3.05 -16.09 15.17
C THR A 80 -3.88 -15.33 14.14
N LEU A 81 -3.31 -15.11 12.95
CA LEU A 81 -3.99 -14.51 11.81
C LEU A 81 -3.67 -15.26 10.53
N ALA A 82 -4.68 -15.49 9.71
CA ALA A 82 -4.47 -16.00 8.35
C ALA A 82 -4.14 -14.84 7.40
N VAL A 83 -3.10 -15.05 6.57
CA VAL A 83 -2.64 -14.04 5.60
C VAL A 83 -2.48 -14.66 4.21
N SER A 84 -2.65 -13.82 3.20
CA SER A 84 -2.35 -14.20 1.81
C SER A 84 -0.89 -13.98 1.51
N VAL A 85 -0.34 -14.79 0.61
CA VAL A 85 1.00 -14.59 0.04
C VAL A 85 0.86 -13.75 -1.21
N LEU A 86 1.74 -12.76 -1.36
CA LEU A 86 1.90 -12.00 -2.59
C LEU A 86 3.21 -12.39 -3.27
N GLY A 87 3.14 -12.63 -4.56
CA GLY A 87 4.28 -12.92 -5.39
C GLY A 87 4.76 -11.70 -6.19
N PRO A 88 5.95 -11.80 -6.78
CA PRO A 88 6.87 -12.94 -6.76
C PRO A 88 7.63 -13.12 -5.43
N THR A 89 8.43 -14.17 -5.32
CA THR A 89 9.36 -14.37 -4.19
C THR A 89 10.33 -13.20 -4.07
N ARG A 90 10.79 -12.93 -2.85
CA ARG A 90 11.70 -11.82 -2.52
C ARG A 90 12.98 -12.33 -1.86
N LYS A 91 13.96 -11.44 -1.71
CA LYS A 91 15.25 -11.77 -1.03
C LYS A 91 15.11 -11.95 0.47
N ALA A 92 14.08 -11.39 1.08
CA ALA A 92 13.77 -11.50 2.50
C ALA A 92 12.28 -11.77 2.72
N ASN A 93 11.97 -12.50 3.80
CA ASN A 93 10.59 -12.66 4.24
C ASN A 93 10.10 -11.34 4.85
N GLN A 94 8.88 -10.95 4.51
CA GLN A 94 8.26 -9.73 5.01
C GLN A 94 6.79 -9.97 5.33
N VAL A 95 6.35 -9.45 6.46
CA VAL A 95 4.96 -9.52 6.94
C VAL A 95 4.45 -8.09 7.09
N GLU A 96 3.54 -7.69 6.22
CA GLU A 96 2.88 -6.39 6.29
C GLU A 96 1.57 -6.51 7.06
N LEU A 97 1.45 -5.73 8.11
CA LEU A 97 0.35 -5.73 9.08
C LEU A 97 -0.22 -4.32 9.23
N SER A 98 -1.46 -4.23 9.70
CA SER A 98 -1.95 -3.03 10.36
C SER A 98 -1.60 -3.05 11.86
N TYR A 99 -1.73 -1.93 12.56
CA TYR A 99 -1.57 -1.89 14.02
C TYR A 99 -2.59 -2.79 14.74
N THR A 100 -3.80 -2.90 14.20
CA THR A 100 -4.82 -3.81 14.74
C THR A 100 -4.37 -5.26 14.61
N ASP A 101 -3.80 -5.65 13.46
CA ASP A 101 -3.27 -7.00 13.26
C ASP A 101 -2.11 -7.30 14.22
N ALA A 102 -1.15 -6.37 14.36
CA ALA A 102 -0.04 -6.50 15.29
C ALA A 102 -0.52 -6.69 16.74
N ARG A 103 -1.58 -5.96 17.14
CA ARG A 103 -2.20 -6.10 18.47
C ARG A 103 -2.88 -7.45 18.65
N VAL A 104 -3.57 -7.97 17.65
CA VAL A 104 -4.20 -9.31 17.69
C VAL A 104 -3.13 -10.39 17.85
N LEU A 105 -2.05 -10.31 17.09
CA LEU A 105 -0.90 -11.23 17.22
C LEU A 105 -0.16 -11.04 18.57
N GLY A 106 -0.29 -9.89 19.22
CA GLY A 106 0.44 -9.55 20.44
C GLY A 106 1.90 -9.14 20.18
N LEU A 107 2.21 -8.75 18.94
CA LEU A 107 3.51 -8.20 18.60
C LEU A 107 3.64 -6.79 19.19
N LYS A 108 4.84 -6.51 19.74
CA LYS A 108 5.17 -5.21 20.31
C LYS A 108 6.18 -4.50 19.43
N ASN A 109 6.09 -3.16 19.40
CA ASN A 109 7.07 -2.31 18.73
C ASN A 109 7.26 -2.65 17.24
N VAL A 110 6.19 -3.07 16.55
CA VAL A 110 6.23 -3.22 15.09
C VAL A 110 6.36 -1.83 14.48
N PRO A 111 7.50 -1.55 13.81
CA PRO A 111 7.76 -0.21 13.31
C PRO A 111 7.01 0.05 12.00
N VAL A 112 6.73 1.34 11.73
CA VAL A 112 6.35 1.79 10.39
C VAL A 112 7.59 1.83 9.52
N ARG A 113 7.58 1.09 8.40
CA ARG A 113 8.69 0.97 7.45
C ARG A 113 8.21 1.02 6.01
N GLU A 114 9.05 1.47 5.11
CA GLU A 114 8.84 1.21 3.69
C GLU A 114 9.00 -0.29 3.41
N SER A 115 8.18 -0.81 2.47
CA SER A 115 8.28 -2.21 2.04
C SER A 115 9.69 -2.52 1.52
N GLY A 116 10.30 -3.56 2.07
CA GLY A 116 11.69 -3.96 1.84
C GLY A 116 12.65 -3.61 3.00
N ASP A 117 12.29 -2.67 3.86
CA ASP A 117 13.07 -2.32 5.06
C ASP A 117 12.58 -3.14 6.26
N VAL A 118 13.18 -4.31 6.44
CA VAL A 118 12.80 -5.28 7.49
C VAL A 118 13.88 -5.46 8.57
N GLU A 119 14.96 -4.72 8.50
CA GLU A 119 16.07 -4.84 9.44
C GLU A 119 15.66 -4.36 10.85
N ASN A 120 16.04 -5.13 11.87
CA ASN A 120 15.72 -4.86 13.28
C ASN A 120 14.19 -4.72 13.57
N THR A 121 13.36 -5.40 12.81
CA THR A 121 11.92 -5.50 13.04
C THR A 121 11.57 -6.78 13.82
N PRO A 122 10.40 -6.87 14.45
CA PRO A 122 9.99 -8.11 15.12
C PRO A 122 9.86 -9.29 14.16
N GLY A 123 10.25 -10.47 14.65
CA GLY A 123 9.98 -11.74 13.99
C GLY A 123 8.69 -12.39 14.48
N LEU A 124 8.30 -13.48 13.85
CA LEU A 124 7.18 -14.32 14.25
C LEU A 124 7.23 -15.66 13.54
N LYS A 125 6.38 -16.59 14.00
CA LYS A 125 6.22 -17.90 13.40
C LYS A 125 5.18 -17.86 12.29
N MET A 126 5.45 -18.57 11.20
CA MET A 126 4.54 -18.79 10.08
C MET A 126 4.29 -20.29 9.91
N VAL A 127 3.00 -20.67 9.79
CA VAL A 127 2.58 -22.06 9.61
C VAL A 127 1.86 -22.18 8.26
N GLY A 128 2.40 -23.00 7.40
CA GLY A 128 1.86 -23.38 6.09
C GLY A 128 1.15 -24.72 6.12
N PRO A 129 0.65 -25.18 4.97
CA PRO A 129 -0.05 -26.48 4.86
C PRO A 129 0.87 -27.69 5.04
N VAL A 130 2.18 -27.54 4.81
CA VAL A 130 3.13 -28.65 4.85
C VAL A 130 4.14 -28.50 6.01
N GLY A 131 4.50 -27.28 6.35
CA GLY A 131 5.51 -27.03 7.38
C GLY A 131 5.38 -25.64 8.01
N GLU A 132 6.35 -25.34 8.85
CA GLU A 132 6.41 -24.07 9.58
C GLU A 132 7.81 -23.49 9.58
N ILE A 133 7.91 -22.18 9.68
CA ILE A 133 9.18 -21.46 9.87
C ILE A 133 9.01 -20.40 10.94
N GLU A 134 10.11 -20.05 11.59
CA GLU A 134 10.22 -18.89 12.46
C GLU A 134 11.20 -17.90 11.84
N ILE A 135 10.83 -16.65 11.77
CA ILE A 135 11.67 -15.57 11.27
C ILE A 135 12.05 -14.66 12.42
N ASP A 136 13.31 -14.26 12.49
CA ASP A 136 13.83 -13.37 13.54
C ASP A 136 13.44 -11.91 13.30
N ALA A 137 13.19 -11.54 12.03
CA ALA A 137 12.79 -10.21 11.60
C ALA A 137 11.84 -10.30 10.38
N GLY A 138 11.04 -9.26 10.15
CA GLY A 138 10.19 -9.19 8.96
C GLY A 138 8.82 -8.53 9.16
N ALA A 139 8.35 -8.35 10.41
CA ALA A 139 7.06 -7.73 10.66
C ALA A 139 7.16 -6.20 10.64
N ILE A 140 6.38 -5.58 9.77
CA ILE A 140 6.29 -4.11 9.62
C ILE A 140 4.84 -3.65 9.54
N ILE A 141 4.60 -2.40 9.92
CA ILE A 141 3.46 -1.63 9.45
C ILE A 141 3.92 -0.91 8.19
N ALA A 142 3.33 -1.23 7.05
CA ALA A 142 3.76 -0.62 5.79
C ALA A 142 3.48 0.89 5.82
N LYS A 143 4.51 1.71 5.59
CA LYS A 143 4.35 3.16 5.47
C LYS A 143 3.43 3.46 4.30
N ARG A 144 2.40 4.29 4.50
CA ARG A 144 1.52 4.74 3.43
C ARG A 144 2.33 5.47 2.36
N HIS A 145 2.05 5.16 1.10
CA HIS A 145 2.86 5.66 0.00
C HIS A 145 2.07 5.76 -1.31
N ILE A 146 2.61 6.55 -2.23
CA ILE A 146 2.13 6.62 -3.61
C ILE A 146 3.22 6.07 -4.52
N HIS A 147 2.87 5.08 -5.33
CA HIS A 147 3.70 4.67 -6.46
C HIS A 147 3.47 5.59 -7.64
N MET A 148 4.53 6.03 -8.28
CA MET A 148 4.50 6.92 -9.45
C MET A 148 5.53 6.48 -10.49
N THR A 149 5.20 6.68 -11.77
CA THR A 149 6.23 6.70 -12.80
C THR A 149 6.97 8.05 -12.79
N PRO A 150 8.15 8.18 -13.44
CA PRO A 150 8.79 9.49 -13.62
C PRO A 150 7.90 10.51 -14.32
N ALA A 151 7.06 10.06 -15.27
CA ALA A 151 6.12 10.94 -15.97
C ALA A 151 5.00 11.44 -15.06
N ASP A 152 4.48 10.58 -14.17
CA ASP A 152 3.50 11.01 -13.15
C ASP A 152 4.12 12.02 -12.19
N ALA A 153 5.32 11.74 -11.70
CA ALA A 153 6.05 12.62 -10.79
C ALA A 153 6.29 14.00 -11.39
N GLU A 154 6.71 14.07 -12.67
CA GLU A 154 6.85 15.33 -13.41
C GLU A 154 5.50 16.07 -13.53
N ALA A 155 4.42 15.35 -13.87
CA ALA A 155 3.09 15.93 -14.03
C ALA A 155 2.54 16.51 -12.72
N PHE A 156 2.83 15.89 -11.58
CA PHE A 156 2.42 16.36 -10.25
C PHE A 156 3.42 17.37 -9.63
N GLY A 157 4.61 17.54 -10.21
CA GLY A 157 5.67 18.36 -9.63
C GLY A 157 6.24 17.76 -8.34
N ILE A 158 6.37 16.44 -8.28
CA ILE A 158 6.78 15.65 -7.11
C ILE A 158 8.13 14.98 -7.40
N GLU A 159 8.99 14.93 -6.38
CA GLU A 159 10.27 14.22 -6.44
C GLU A 159 10.17 12.85 -5.73
N ASP A 160 11.11 11.93 -6.06
CA ASP A 160 11.22 10.66 -5.34
C ASP A 160 11.51 10.90 -3.86
N LYS A 161 10.79 10.15 -3.00
CA LYS A 161 10.83 10.28 -1.52
C LYS A 161 10.24 11.57 -0.96
N GLN A 162 9.67 12.42 -1.79
CA GLN A 162 8.92 13.57 -1.28
C GLN A 162 7.74 13.10 -0.41
N ILE A 163 7.54 13.79 0.69
CA ILE A 163 6.39 13.58 1.59
C ILE A 163 5.29 14.56 1.22
N VAL A 164 4.09 14.04 1.05
CA VAL A 164 2.90 14.82 0.70
C VAL A 164 1.74 14.49 1.64
N LYS A 165 0.67 15.29 1.55
CA LYS A 165 -0.62 14.96 2.17
C LYS A 165 -1.58 14.47 1.11
N VAL A 166 -2.52 13.61 1.51
CA VAL A 166 -3.58 13.15 0.61
C VAL A 166 -4.92 13.25 1.32
N LYS A 167 -5.84 14.01 0.72
CA LYS A 167 -7.22 14.12 1.17
C LYS A 167 -8.07 13.06 0.48
N ILE A 168 -8.71 12.21 1.25
CA ILE A 168 -9.70 11.23 0.77
C ILE A 168 -11.09 11.75 1.12
N GLU A 169 -11.90 12.02 0.10
CA GLU A 169 -13.29 12.44 0.27
C GLU A 169 -14.20 11.22 0.31
N SER A 170 -14.87 11.03 1.45
CA SER A 170 -15.80 9.94 1.72
C SER A 170 -16.81 10.39 2.77
N GLU A 171 -17.66 9.51 3.28
CA GLU A 171 -18.49 9.78 4.46
C GLU A 171 -17.66 10.06 5.74
N ARG A 172 -16.37 9.71 5.71
CA ARG A 172 -15.39 9.95 6.77
C ARG A 172 -14.16 10.67 6.22
N THR A 173 -14.36 11.80 5.55
CA THR A 173 -13.29 12.59 4.94
C THR A 173 -12.07 12.71 5.85
N THR A 174 -10.92 12.29 5.35
CA THR A 174 -9.67 12.23 6.10
C THR A 174 -8.54 12.82 5.26
N ILE A 175 -7.63 13.53 5.91
CA ILE A 175 -6.36 13.93 5.30
C ILE A 175 -5.26 13.09 5.94
N PHE A 176 -4.64 12.24 5.16
CA PHE A 176 -3.42 11.55 5.57
C PHE A 176 -2.22 12.45 5.31
N ASP A 177 -1.44 12.69 6.34
CA ASP A 177 -0.11 13.29 6.26
C ASP A 177 0.96 12.20 6.16
N ASP A 178 2.23 12.59 5.96
CA ASP A 178 3.37 11.67 5.92
C ASP A 178 3.21 10.55 4.88
N VAL A 179 2.68 10.88 3.71
CA VAL A 179 2.56 9.97 2.57
C VAL A 179 3.83 10.08 1.72
N VAL A 180 4.61 9.00 1.62
CA VAL A 180 5.85 9.00 0.84
C VAL A 180 5.57 8.73 -0.64
N CYS A 181 6.08 9.58 -1.52
CA CYS A 181 6.06 9.35 -2.97
C CYS A 181 7.25 8.48 -3.37
N ARG A 182 7.00 7.41 -4.09
CA ARG A 182 8.01 6.46 -4.59
C ARG A 182 7.98 6.47 -6.11
N VAL A 183 9.06 6.94 -6.71
CA VAL A 183 9.14 7.11 -8.17
C VAL A 183 10.01 6.02 -8.79
N HIS A 184 9.45 5.25 -9.72
CA HIS A 184 10.19 4.23 -10.45
C HIS A 184 9.52 3.93 -11.80
N PRO A 185 10.29 3.68 -12.91
CA PRO A 185 9.72 3.44 -14.24
C PRO A 185 8.74 2.28 -14.33
N ASN A 186 8.89 1.28 -13.47
CA ASN A 186 8.06 0.07 -13.45
C ASN A 186 6.87 0.16 -12.47
N PHE A 187 6.58 1.33 -11.90
CA PHE A 187 5.41 1.50 -11.05
C PHE A 187 4.17 1.88 -11.86
N ALA A 188 3.00 1.70 -11.25
CA ALA A 188 1.74 2.25 -11.71
C ALA A 188 1.21 3.21 -10.66
N LEU A 189 0.59 4.32 -11.11
CA LEU A 189 0.12 5.38 -10.22
C LEU A 189 -1.00 4.86 -9.31
N ALA A 190 -0.70 4.69 -8.03
CA ALA A 190 -1.66 4.36 -6.98
C ALA A 190 -1.11 4.69 -5.59
N MET A 191 -1.98 5.12 -4.68
CA MET A 191 -1.70 5.24 -3.25
C MET A 191 -2.07 3.94 -2.55
N HIS A 192 -1.21 3.49 -1.64
CA HIS A 192 -1.47 2.32 -0.80
C HIS A 192 -1.56 2.71 0.67
N ILE A 193 -2.63 2.27 1.32
CA ILE A 193 -2.92 2.43 2.74
C ILE A 193 -3.25 1.08 3.35
N ASP A 194 -3.05 0.92 4.65
CA ASP A 194 -3.41 -0.32 5.33
C ASP A 194 -4.93 -0.40 5.66
N THR A 195 -5.35 -1.50 6.27
CA THR A 195 -6.76 -1.73 6.61
C THR A 195 -7.26 -0.79 7.70
N ASP A 196 -6.43 -0.40 8.68
CA ASP A 196 -6.83 0.54 9.74
C ASP A 196 -7.02 1.94 9.15
N GLU A 197 -6.15 2.36 8.26
CA GLU A 197 -6.23 3.62 7.52
C GLU A 197 -7.45 3.65 6.59
N CYS A 198 -7.69 2.56 5.86
CA CYS A 198 -8.88 2.39 5.03
C CYS A 198 -10.17 2.56 5.85
N ASN A 199 -10.25 1.87 7.00
CA ASN A 199 -11.39 1.97 7.91
C ASN A 199 -11.55 3.40 8.49
N ALA A 200 -10.44 4.05 8.84
CA ALA A 200 -10.46 5.41 9.36
C ALA A 200 -11.00 6.41 8.33
N ALA A 201 -10.62 6.26 7.08
CA ALA A 201 -11.03 7.13 5.99
C ALA A 201 -12.34 6.71 5.31
N GLY A 202 -12.92 5.55 5.64
CA GLY A 202 -14.07 5.01 4.90
C GLY A 202 -13.78 4.79 3.41
N ALA A 203 -12.53 4.43 3.08
CA ALA A 203 -12.04 4.30 1.71
C ALA A 203 -12.35 2.90 1.13
N PHE A 204 -13.63 2.61 0.93
CA PHE A 204 -14.10 1.32 0.42
C PHE A 204 -14.44 1.39 -1.08
N GLY A 205 -14.04 0.36 -1.84
CA GLY A 205 -14.28 0.29 -3.27
C GLY A 205 -13.31 1.14 -4.09
N GLU A 206 -13.78 1.74 -5.15
CA GLU A 206 -12.98 2.63 -6.00
C GLU A 206 -13.01 4.05 -5.42
N VAL A 207 -11.91 4.46 -4.82
CA VAL A 207 -11.77 5.76 -4.13
C VAL A 207 -10.54 6.49 -4.64
N TYR A 208 -10.66 7.80 -4.80
CA TYR A 208 -9.55 8.66 -5.21
C TYR A 208 -9.20 9.66 -4.12
N GLY A 209 -7.91 9.85 -3.91
CA GLY A 209 -7.36 10.88 -3.05
C GLY A 209 -6.87 12.09 -3.85
N GLU A 210 -6.94 13.28 -3.26
CA GLU A 210 -6.35 14.51 -3.78
C GLU A 210 -5.01 14.76 -3.11
N ILE A 211 -3.94 14.82 -3.91
CA ILE A 211 -2.59 15.12 -3.41
C ILE A 211 -2.50 16.60 -3.09
N ILE A 212 -2.01 16.92 -1.89
CA ILE A 212 -1.76 18.26 -1.36
C ILE A 212 -0.24 18.38 -1.15
N LEU A 213 0.39 19.29 -1.89
CA LEU A 213 1.83 19.59 -1.80
C LEU A 213 2.16 20.49 -0.62
#